data_29a91929d139214741693621650b704b
#
_entry.id   29a91929d139214741693621650b704b
#
_cell.length_a   1.000
_cell.length_b   1.000
_cell.length_c   1.000
_cell.angle_alpha   90.00
_cell.angle_beta   90.00
_cell.angle_gamma   90.00
#
_symmetry.space_group_name_H-M   'P 1'
#
loop_
_entity.id
_entity.type
_entity.pdbx_description
1 polymer ?
#
loop_
_entity_poly.entity_id
_entity_poly.type
_entity_poly.pdbx_seq_one_letter_code
_entity_poly.pdbx_strand_id
1 'polypeptide(L)'
;MIKLYPKVILEGTRLTGKTDIAFGLNEHPRIVGARKYRYHSPIISAEWSGFTPSPWGASLINFEPEEEEIVLETYRTWAKLFELYKYYSWIVDRFHISTQASRLLFAGKRYDFTWLERRLTRLGFRLVFCWRNPRSFEAARARRLKISSNPSQYDDLNVFVREQEIMQEFFDQSLLPKFVVDVTDNNTGRIVMQIANWLEATGGLTALD
;
A
#
# COMPACT_ATOMS: atom_id res chain seq x y z
N MET A 1 22.03 -5.49 19.91
CA MET A 1 20.76 -5.83 19.20
C MET A 1 20.45 -4.66 18.28
N ILE A 2 20.41 -4.90 16.97
CA ILE A 2 20.14 -3.86 15.97
C ILE A 2 18.63 -3.60 15.96
N LYS A 3 18.22 -2.33 15.98
CA LYS A 3 16.81 -1.94 15.89
C LYS A 3 16.30 -2.22 14.47
N LEU A 4 15.18 -2.96 14.35
CA LEU A 4 14.49 -3.15 13.08
C LEU A 4 13.59 -1.94 12.80
N TYR A 5 13.58 -1.48 11.55
CA TYR A 5 12.73 -0.38 11.09
C TYR A 5 12.32 -0.57 9.62
N PRO A 6 11.61 -1.67 9.37
CA PRO A 6 11.10 -1.95 8.02
C PRO A 6 10.17 -0.83 7.54
N LYS A 7 10.25 -0.54 6.24
CA LYS A 7 9.39 0.42 5.56
C LYS A 7 8.79 -0.24 4.35
N VAL A 8 7.49 -0.54 4.42
CA VAL A 8 6.78 -1.33 3.43
C VAL A 8 5.59 -0.55 2.89
N ILE A 9 5.48 -0.49 1.58
CA ILE A 9 4.31 -0.01 0.86
C ILE A 9 3.60 -1.22 0.28
N LEU A 10 2.32 -1.38 0.62
CA LEU A 10 1.44 -2.41 0.08
C LEU A 10 0.55 -1.78 -0.98
N GLU A 11 0.70 -2.20 -2.21
CA GLU A 11 -0.14 -1.76 -3.33
C GLU A 11 -1.00 -2.91 -3.85
N GLY A 12 -2.07 -2.58 -4.51
CA GLY A 12 -3.05 -3.52 -5.06
C GLY A 12 -4.45 -2.92 -5.03
N THR A 13 -5.32 -3.41 -5.89
CA THR A 13 -6.70 -2.96 -5.96
C THR A 13 -7.52 -3.38 -4.73
N ARG A 14 -8.78 -2.98 -4.67
CA ARG A 14 -9.71 -3.49 -3.65
C ARG A 14 -9.84 -5.00 -3.72
N LEU A 15 -10.33 -5.63 -2.67
CA LEU A 15 -10.49 -7.10 -2.53
C LEU A 15 -9.17 -7.90 -2.47
N THR A 16 -8.02 -7.26 -2.32
CA THR A 16 -6.71 -7.95 -2.18
C THR A 16 -6.26 -8.15 -0.73
N GLY A 17 -7.05 -7.70 0.26
CA GLY A 17 -6.79 -7.96 1.68
C GLY A 17 -5.57 -7.24 2.26
N LYS A 18 -5.12 -6.15 1.65
CA LYS A 18 -3.93 -5.39 2.07
C LYS A 18 -3.97 -4.93 3.52
N THR A 19 -5.11 -4.48 3.99
CA THR A 19 -5.27 -4.03 5.38
C THR A 19 -5.00 -5.15 6.39
N ASP A 20 -5.52 -6.36 6.14
CA ASP A 20 -5.25 -7.53 6.98
C ASP A 20 -3.77 -7.92 6.90
N ILE A 21 -3.15 -7.80 5.72
CA ILE A 21 -1.72 -8.04 5.52
C ILE A 21 -0.91 -6.98 6.29
N ALA A 22 -1.29 -5.70 6.24
CA ALA A 22 -0.62 -4.62 6.97
C ALA A 22 -0.63 -4.87 8.49
N PHE A 23 -1.77 -5.26 9.04
CA PHE A 23 -1.87 -5.64 10.46
C PHE A 23 -1.06 -6.89 10.77
N GLY A 24 -1.13 -7.91 9.91
CA GLY A 24 -0.33 -9.13 10.08
C GLY A 24 1.17 -8.86 10.06
N LEU A 25 1.65 -7.99 9.18
CA LEU A 25 3.06 -7.54 9.17
C LEU A 25 3.42 -6.77 10.44
N ASN A 26 2.53 -5.91 10.92
CA ASN A 26 2.76 -5.11 12.13
C ASN A 26 2.84 -5.97 13.41
N GLU A 27 2.33 -7.19 13.38
CA GLU A 27 2.38 -8.15 14.49
C GLU A 27 3.44 -9.25 14.29
N HIS A 28 4.00 -9.39 13.09
CA HIS A 28 4.90 -10.50 12.77
C HIS A 28 6.25 -10.35 13.49
N PRO A 29 6.73 -11.38 14.24
CA PRO A 29 7.93 -11.27 15.08
C PRO A 29 9.19 -10.81 14.37
N ARG A 30 9.41 -11.22 13.11
CA ARG A 30 10.56 -10.78 12.31
C ARG A 30 10.49 -9.32 11.87
N ILE A 31 9.29 -8.78 11.73
CA ILE A 31 9.08 -7.36 11.36
C ILE A 31 9.18 -6.49 12.61
N VAL A 32 8.59 -6.97 13.67
CA VAL A 32 8.49 -6.29 14.96
C VAL A 32 9.82 -6.29 15.70
N GLY A 33 10.52 -7.42 15.66
CA GLY A 33 11.72 -7.64 16.48
C GLY A 33 11.42 -7.61 17.97
N ALA A 34 12.48 -7.48 18.78
CA ALA A 34 12.38 -7.34 20.22
C ALA A 34 11.96 -5.91 20.59
N ARG A 35 10.71 -5.71 20.94
CA ARG A 35 10.14 -4.40 21.27
C ARG A 35 9.36 -4.41 22.57
N LYS A 36 9.27 -3.23 23.18
CA LYS A 36 8.57 -3.03 24.44
C LYS A 36 7.04 -3.06 24.27
N TYR A 37 6.53 -2.64 23.11
CA TYR A 37 5.10 -2.50 22.85
C TYR A 37 4.69 -3.37 21.67
N ARG A 38 3.45 -3.87 21.69
CA ARG A 38 2.90 -4.74 20.66
C ARG A 38 2.71 -4.02 19.31
N TYR A 39 2.27 -2.77 19.34
CA TYR A 39 2.08 -1.95 18.14
C TYR A 39 3.14 -0.85 18.09
N HIS A 40 3.87 -0.76 17.00
CA HIS A 40 4.95 0.19 16.90
C HIS A 40 5.28 0.67 15.50
N SER A 41 4.68 0.10 14.46
CA SER A 41 4.75 0.65 13.13
C SER A 41 3.45 1.39 12.85
N PRO A 42 3.47 2.70 12.61
CA PRO A 42 2.29 3.38 12.12
C PRO A 42 1.85 2.75 10.81
N ILE A 43 0.55 2.48 10.72
CA ILE A 43 -0.10 2.12 9.48
C ILE A 43 -0.78 3.37 8.98
N ILE A 44 -0.37 3.84 7.81
CA ILE A 44 -1.00 4.96 7.11
C ILE A 44 -1.55 4.48 5.77
N SER A 45 -2.52 5.20 5.24
CA SER A 45 -3.14 4.85 3.98
C SER A 45 -3.52 6.08 3.18
N ALA A 46 -3.20 6.09 1.90
CA ALA A 46 -3.68 7.10 0.98
C ALA A 46 -5.20 7.05 0.80
N GLU A 47 -5.82 5.89 0.98
CA GLU A 47 -7.28 5.73 0.92
C GLU A 47 -7.99 6.30 2.15
N TRP A 48 -7.35 6.27 3.33
CA TRP A 48 -7.94 6.77 4.57
C TRP A 48 -7.70 8.26 4.80
N SER A 49 -6.81 8.86 4.01
CA SER A 49 -6.49 10.29 4.07
C SER A 49 -7.54 11.07 3.29
N GLY A 50 -8.70 11.23 3.90
CA GLY A 50 -9.83 11.93 3.27
C GLY A 50 -9.77 13.44 3.47
N PHE A 51 -10.36 14.17 2.52
CA PHE A 51 -10.47 15.62 2.53
C PHE A 51 -11.87 16.09 2.94
N THR A 52 -12.80 15.15 3.12
CA THR A 52 -14.19 15.45 3.51
C THR A 52 -14.55 14.65 4.75
N PRO A 53 -15.54 15.10 5.56
CA PRO A 53 -16.03 14.34 6.70
C PRO A 53 -16.85 13.09 6.30
N SER A 54 -17.11 12.90 5.03
CA SER A 54 -17.79 11.72 4.52
C SER A 54 -16.86 10.50 4.59
N PRO A 55 -17.30 9.37 5.14
CA PRO A 55 -16.47 8.16 5.24
C PRO A 55 -16.05 7.57 3.88
N TRP A 56 -16.70 7.97 2.79
CA TRP A 56 -16.42 7.51 1.44
C TRP A 56 -16.08 8.68 0.49
N GLY A 57 -15.68 9.81 1.05
CA GLY A 57 -15.34 11.02 0.30
C GLY A 57 -14.00 10.96 -0.40
N ALA A 58 -13.61 12.10 -0.95
CA ALA A 58 -12.32 12.26 -1.62
C ALA A 58 -11.13 11.94 -0.71
N SER A 59 -10.10 11.35 -1.29
CA SER A 59 -8.87 10.93 -0.61
C SER A 59 -7.67 11.16 -1.52
N LEU A 60 -6.46 10.80 -1.09
CA LEU A 60 -5.27 10.88 -1.96
C LEU A 60 -5.37 10.01 -3.22
N ILE A 61 -6.32 9.07 -3.27
CA ILE A 61 -6.49 8.17 -4.42
C ILE A 61 -7.56 8.67 -5.39
N ASN A 62 -8.69 9.16 -4.86
CA ASN A 62 -9.89 9.54 -5.60
C ASN A 62 -10.32 10.99 -5.34
N PHE A 63 -9.39 11.92 -5.47
CA PHE A 63 -9.61 13.34 -5.26
C PHE A 63 -10.25 14.04 -6.47
N GLU A 64 -10.88 15.19 -6.23
CA GLU A 64 -11.39 16.06 -7.29
C GLU A 64 -10.27 16.97 -7.85
N PRO A 65 -10.43 17.53 -9.06
CA PRO A 65 -9.40 18.37 -9.67
C PRO A 65 -8.94 19.54 -8.78
N GLU A 66 -9.84 20.12 -8.01
CA GLU A 66 -9.58 21.23 -7.10
C GLU A 66 -8.73 20.83 -5.89
N GLU A 67 -8.69 19.53 -5.57
CA GLU A 67 -7.93 18.96 -4.45
C GLU A 67 -6.51 18.53 -4.85
N GLU A 68 -6.16 18.59 -6.14
CA GLU A 68 -4.89 18.07 -6.66
C GLU A 68 -3.67 18.67 -5.96
N GLU A 69 -3.67 19.98 -5.73
CA GLU A 69 -2.53 20.65 -5.08
C GLU A 69 -2.35 20.15 -3.64
N ILE A 70 -3.44 20.00 -2.88
CA ILE A 70 -3.39 19.51 -1.51
C ILE A 70 -2.95 18.03 -1.46
N VAL A 71 -3.32 17.22 -2.46
CA VAL A 71 -2.86 15.84 -2.61
C VAL A 71 -1.34 15.79 -2.79
N LEU A 72 -0.82 16.57 -3.74
CA LEU A 72 0.62 16.60 -4.03
C LEU A 72 1.41 17.13 -2.83
N GLU A 73 0.89 18.15 -2.12
CA GLU A 73 1.51 18.67 -0.92
C GLU A 73 1.48 17.64 0.23
N THR A 74 0.42 16.85 0.34
CA THR A 74 0.35 15.76 1.31
C THR A 74 1.44 14.71 1.05
N TYR A 75 1.69 14.32 -0.20
CA TYR A 75 2.80 13.42 -0.55
C TYR A 75 4.17 14.03 -0.21
N ARG A 76 4.37 15.33 -0.45
CA ARG A 76 5.62 16.03 -0.06
C ARG A 76 5.80 16.05 1.45
N THR A 77 4.73 16.30 2.19
CA THR A 77 4.71 16.30 3.66
C THR A 77 5.01 14.92 4.22
N TRP A 78 4.42 13.86 3.69
CA TRP A 78 4.71 12.49 4.11
C TRP A 78 6.17 12.11 3.80
N ALA A 79 6.67 12.45 2.62
CA ALA A 79 8.07 12.20 2.30
C ALA A 79 9.00 12.92 3.27
N LYS A 80 8.68 14.16 3.65
CA LYS A 80 9.43 14.90 4.68
C LYS A 80 9.35 14.27 6.06
N LEU A 81 8.16 13.79 6.44
CA LEU A 81 7.97 13.06 7.70
C LEU A 81 8.82 11.79 7.75
N PHE A 82 8.85 11.01 6.66
CA PHE A 82 9.67 9.81 6.57
C PHE A 82 11.16 10.10 6.69
N GLU A 83 11.64 11.22 6.13
CA GLU A 83 13.02 11.67 6.26
C GLU A 83 13.38 12.08 7.68
N LEU A 84 12.49 12.81 8.37
CA LEU A 84 12.69 13.20 9.76
C LEU A 84 12.74 11.98 10.69
N TYR A 85 11.96 10.97 10.40
CA TYR A 85 11.87 9.73 11.19
C TYR A 85 12.50 8.54 10.44
N LYS A 86 13.67 8.72 9.84
CA LYS A 86 14.33 7.70 9.01
C LYS A 86 14.56 6.35 9.71
N TYR A 87 14.69 6.33 11.02
CA TYR A 87 14.85 5.11 11.84
C TYR A 87 13.53 4.61 12.46
N TYR A 88 12.41 4.98 11.86
CA TYR A 88 11.09 4.52 12.27
C TYR A 88 10.54 3.51 11.26
N SER A 89 9.78 2.54 11.73
CA SER A 89 9.10 1.59 10.85
C SER A 89 7.83 2.22 10.29
N TRP A 90 7.54 1.95 9.03
CA TRP A 90 6.33 2.42 8.38
C TRP A 90 5.67 1.29 7.58
N ILE A 91 4.36 1.13 7.72
CA ILE A 91 3.54 0.29 6.85
C ILE A 91 2.54 1.21 6.17
N VAL A 92 2.54 1.20 4.84
CA VAL A 92 1.68 2.08 4.02
C VAL A 92 0.72 1.20 3.24
N ASP A 93 -0.58 1.28 3.56
CA ASP A 93 -1.63 0.56 2.84
C ASP A 93 -2.20 1.47 1.74
N ARG A 94 -1.88 1.18 0.50
CA ARG A 94 -2.09 1.99 -0.71
C ARG A 94 -1.36 3.34 -0.65
N PHE A 95 -0.68 3.67 -1.72
CA PHE A 95 0.11 4.90 -1.80
C PHE A 95 0.08 5.48 -3.23
N HIS A 96 1.20 5.96 -3.73
CA HIS A 96 1.31 6.67 -5.00
C HIS A 96 0.94 5.85 -6.25
N ILE A 97 1.19 4.54 -6.27
CA ILE A 97 0.77 3.68 -7.40
C ILE A 97 -0.75 3.59 -7.46
N SER A 98 -1.42 3.45 -6.32
CA SER A 98 -2.88 3.47 -6.25
C SER A 98 -3.45 4.79 -6.77
N THR A 99 -2.82 5.92 -6.42
CA THR A 99 -3.20 7.25 -6.94
C THR A 99 -3.01 7.35 -8.45
N GLN A 100 -1.83 6.93 -8.96
CA GLN A 100 -1.55 6.94 -10.40
C GLN A 100 -2.55 6.09 -11.18
N ALA A 101 -2.83 4.88 -10.70
CA ALA A 101 -3.76 3.97 -11.37
C ALA A 101 -5.20 4.50 -11.36
N SER A 102 -5.67 4.97 -10.22
CA SER A 102 -7.01 5.54 -10.08
C SER A 102 -7.18 6.77 -10.98
N ARG A 103 -6.22 7.69 -10.98
CA ARG A 103 -6.31 8.92 -11.79
C ARG A 103 -6.20 8.63 -13.30
N LEU A 104 -5.40 7.65 -13.69
CA LEU A 104 -5.35 7.23 -15.09
C LEU A 104 -6.66 6.56 -15.51
N LEU A 105 -7.21 5.67 -14.68
CA LEU A 105 -8.42 4.90 -14.98
C LEU A 105 -9.68 5.80 -15.08
N PHE A 106 -9.86 6.72 -14.13
CA PHE A 106 -11.10 7.49 -13.99
C PHE A 106 -11.03 8.91 -14.56
N ALA A 107 -9.83 9.49 -14.67
CA ALA A 107 -9.65 10.87 -15.17
C ALA A 107 -8.73 10.96 -16.40
N GLY A 108 -8.16 9.86 -16.88
CA GLY A 108 -7.22 9.86 -18.01
C GLY A 108 -5.92 10.62 -17.72
N LYS A 109 -5.63 10.93 -16.46
CA LYS A 109 -4.51 11.78 -16.06
C LYS A 109 -3.36 10.95 -15.49
N ARG A 110 -2.15 11.14 -16.01
CA ARG A 110 -0.93 10.54 -15.49
C ARG A 110 -0.22 11.48 -14.53
N TYR A 111 0.32 10.93 -13.44
CA TYR A 111 1.14 11.65 -12.47
C TYR A 111 2.54 11.06 -12.46
N ASP A 112 3.56 11.92 -12.35
CA ASP A 112 4.95 11.49 -12.15
C ASP A 112 5.32 11.57 -10.66
N PHE A 113 5.50 10.40 -10.04
CA PHE A 113 5.99 10.28 -8.67
C PHE A 113 7.47 9.83 -8.59
N THR A 114 8.24 9.94 -9.68
CA THR A 114 9.67 9.61 -9.68
C THR A 114 10.44 10.38 -8.60
N TRP A 115 10.08 11.65 -8.36
CA TRP A 115 10.67 12.46 -7.30
C TRP A 115 10.43 11.86 -5.91
N LEU A 116 9.23 11.31 -5.67
CA LEU A 116 8.86 10.65 -4.41
C LEU A 116 9.63 9.34 -4.25
N GLU A 117 9.62 8.49 -5.28
CA GLU A 117 10.30 7.19 -5.24
C GLU A 117 11.82 7.31 -5.03
N ARG A 118 12.47 8.33 -5.62
CA ARG A 118 13.89 8.62 -5.34
C ARG A 118 14.15 8.91 -3.84
N ARG A 119 13.23 9.61 -3.18
CA ARG A 119 13.33 9.87 -1.73
C ARG A 119 13.08 8.59 -0.93
N LEU A 120 12.04 7.85 -1.27
CA LEU A 120 11.67 6.60 -0.62
C LEU A 120 12.77 5.52 -0.73
N THR A 121 13.41 5.41 -1.91
CA THR A 121 14.53 4.48 -2.14
C THR A 121 15.69 4.76 -1.17
N ARG A 122 16.07 6.04 -1.00
CA ARG A 122 17.14 6.44 -0.05
C ARG A 122 16.78 6.14 1.40
N LEU A 123 15.49 6.06 1.72
CA LEU A 123 14.99 5.74 3.05
C LEU A 123 14.82 4.24 3.30
N GLY A 124 15.07 3.41 2.28
CA GLY A 124 14.96 1.96 2.36
C GLY A 124 13.53 1.42 2.26
N PHE A 125 12.60 2.19 1.67
CA PHE A 125 11.26 1.68 1.40
C PHE A 125 11.29 0.50 0.43
N ARG A 126 10.38 -0.45 0.63
CA ARG A 126 10.15 -1.65 -0.15
C ARG A 126 8.70 -1.64 -0.65
N LEU A 127 8.51 -2.05 -1.89
CA LEU A 127 7.20 -2.04 -2.55
C LEU A 127 6.70 -3.48 -2.73
N VAL A 128 5.51 -3.76 -2.22
CA VAL A 128 4.85 -5.06 -2.35
C VAL A 128 3.56 -4.87 -3.13
N PHE A 129 3.41 -5.62 -4.21
CA PHE A 129 2.18 -5.66 -5.00
C PHE A 129 1.36 -6.90 -4.65
N CYS A 130 0.19 -6.68 -4.09
CA CYS A 130 -0.78 -7.72 -3.74
C CYS A 130 -1.60 -8.05 -4.99
N TRP A 131 -1.12 -8.99 -5.78
CA TRP A 131 -1.76 -9.43 -7.01
C TRP A 131 -2.80 -10.50 -6.74
N ARG A 132 -3.95 -10.41 -7.41
CA ARG A 132 -5.04 -11.39 -7.33
C ARG A 132 -5.38 -11.91 -8.71
N ASN A 133 -5.57 -13.23 -8.83
CA ASN A 133 -6.07 -13.81 -10.07
C ASN A 133 -7.44 -13.19 -10.42
N PRO A 134 -7.62 -12.64 -11.64
CA PRO A 134 -8.88 -12.03 -12.07
C PRO A 134 -10.11 -12.89 -11.83
N ARG A 135 -10.02 -14.20 -12.05
CA ARG A 135 -11.13 -15.15 -11.85
C ARG A 135 -11.56 -15.31 -10.39
N SER A 136 -10.75 -14.86 -9.44
CA SER A 136 -11.02 -15.01 -7.99
C SER A 136 -11.65 -13.77 -7.35
N PHE A 137 -11.84 -12.67 -8.10
CA PHE A 137 -12.45 -11.45 -7.56
C PHE A 137 -13.90 -11.70 -7.09
N GLU A 138 -14.67 -12.53 -7.78
CA GLU A 138 -16.04 -12.84 -7.36
C GLU A 138 -16.08 -13.51 -5.98
N ALA A 139 -15.22 -14.51 -5.75
CA ALA A 139 -15.12 -15.17 -4.44
C ALA A 139 -14.65 -14.21 -3.34
N ALA A 140 -13.74 -13.28 -3.66
CA ALA A 140 -13.29 -12.24 -2.73
C ALA A 140 -14.41 -11.24 -2.43
N ARG A 141 -15.18 -10.84 -3.43
CA ARG A 141 -16.39 -10.01 -3.28
C ARG A 141 -17.41 -10.66 -2.34
N ALA A 142 -17.74 -11.92 -2.58
CA ALA A 142 -18.73 -12.65 -1.77
C ALA A 142 -18.34 -12.69 -0.28
N ARG A 143 -17.05 -12.77 0.04
CA ARG A 143 -16.54 -12.65 1.42
C ARG A 143 -16.68 -11.24 1.94
N ARG A 144 -16.30 -10.24 1.15
CA ARG A 144 -16.29 -8.83 1.57
C ARG A 144 -17.70 -8.29 1.83
N LEU A 145 -18.68 -8.70 1.03
CA LEU A 145 -20.06 -8.29 1.20
C LEU A 145 -20.67 -8.69 2.56
N LYS A 146 -20.13 -9.70 3.22
CA LYS A 146 -20.60 -10.12 4.56
C LYS A 146 -20.29 -9.11 5.66
N ILE A 147 -19.31 -8.24 5.45
CA ILE A 147 -18.78 -7.32 6.47
C ILE A 147 -18.70 -5.86 5.99
N SER A 148 -19.04 -5.60 4.73
CA SER A 148 -18.93 -4.25 4.17
C SER A 148 -20.12 -3.39 4.56
N SER A 149 -19.85 -2.19 5.06
CA SER A 149 -20.84 -1.14 5.27
C SER A 149 -21.17 -0.34 4.00
N ASN A 150 -20.41 -0.56 2.91
CA ASN A 150 -20.66 0.03 1.59
C ASN A 150 -20.54 -1.05 0.51
N PRO A 151 -21.55 -1.93 0.34
CA PRO A 151 -21.49 -3.06 -0.58
C PRO A 151 -21.46 -2.64 -2.06
N SER A 152 -22.10 -1.55 -2.44
CA SER A 152 -22.20 -1.10 -3.84
C SER A 152 -20.85 -0.77 -4.48
N GLN A 153 -19.84 -0.43 -3.70
CA GLN A 153 -18.49 -0.20 -4.21
C GLN A 153 -17.85 -1.42 -4.87
N TYR A 154 -18.47 -2.61 -4.76
CA TYR A 154 -17.97 -3.87 -5.31
C TYR A 154 -18.87 -4.40 -6.46
N ASP A 155 -19.76 -3.60 -7.01
CA ASP A 155 -20.73 -4.07 -8.01
C ASP A 155 -20.07 -4.35 -9.36
N ASP A 156 -19.10 -3.54 -9.78
CA ASP A 156 -18.34 -3.77 -11.00
C ASP A 156 -16.94 -4.32 -10.72
N LEU A 157 -16.79 -5.63 -10.84
CA LEU A 157 -15.50 -6.31 -10.65
C LEU A 157 -14.50 -6.04 -11.78
N ASN A 158 -14.97 -5.68 -12.98
CA ASN A 158 -14.08 -5.38 -14.11
C ASN A 158 -13.25 -4.13 -13.83
N VAL A 159 -13.77 -3.19 -13.07
CA VAL A 159 -13.00 -2.00 -12.62
C VAL A 159 -11.76 -2.44 -11.85
N PHE A 160 -11.86 -3.41 -10.95
CA PHE A 160 -10.71 -3.86 -10.16
C PHE A 160 -9.69 -4.65 -10.98
N VAL A 161 -10.16 -5.42 -11.97
CA VAL A 161 -9.25 -6.11 -12.91
C VAL A 161 -8.44 -5.08 -13.69
N ARG A 162 -9.13 -4.07 -14.27
CA ARG A 162 -8.45 -3.01 -15.03
C ARG A 162 -7.55 -2.14 -14.16
N GLU A 163 -8.00 -1.78 -12.94
CA GLU A 163 -7.16 -1.05 -11.98
C GLU A 163 -5.89 -1.85 -11.67
N GLN A 164 -6.01 -3.18 -11.46
CA GLN A 164 -4.87 -4.05 -11.19
C GLN A 164 -3.87 -4.09 -12.35
N GLU A 165 -4.34 -4.17 -13.59
CA GLU A 165 -3.49 -4.13 -14.79
C GLU A 165 -2.70 -2.82 -14.87
N ILE A 166 -3.38 -1.68 -14.68
CA ILE A 166 -2.74 -0.37 -14.68
C ILE A 166 -1.74 -0.24 -13.50
N MET A 167 -2.11 -0.72 -12.33
CA MET A 167 -1.21 -0.73 -11.16
C MET A 167 0.04 -1.56 -11.43
N GLN A 168 -0.09 -2.70 -12.13
CA GLN A 168 1.04 -3.54 -12.51
C GLN A 168 2.02 -2.78 -13.43
N GLU A 169 1.52 -2.01 -14.40
CA GLU A 169 2.37 -1.19 -15.27
C GLU A 169 3.20 -0.17 -14.47
N PHE A 170 2.57 0.57 -13.54
CA PHE A 170 3.29 1.51 -12.67
C PHE A 170 4.25 0.81 -11.71
N PHE A 171 3.84 -0.33 -11.16
CA PHE A 171 4.70 -1.14 -10.31
C PHE A 171 5.95 -1.60 -11.05
N ASP A 172 5.83 -2.07 -12.29
CA ASP A 172 6.96 -2.53 -13.10
C ASP A 172 7.96 -1.40 -13.40
N GLN A 173 7.46 -0.17 -13.54
CA GLN A 173 8.28 1.04 -13.77
C GLN A 173 8.88 1.62 -12.47
N SER A 174 8.44 1.19 -11.30
CA SER A 174 8.88 1.74 -10.02
C SER A 174 10.38 1.52 -9.79
N LEU A 175 11.04 2.52 -9.20
CA LEU A 175 12.45 2.51 -8.79
C LEU A 175 12.69 1.76 -7.47
N LEU A 176 11.62 1.47 -6.71
CA LEU A 176 11.73 0.80 -5.41
C LEU A 176 12.09 -0.69 -5.60
N PRO A 177 12.86 -1.29 -4.68
CA PRO A 177 12.94 -2.73 -4.58
C PRO A 177 11.54 -3.29 -4.36
N LYS A 178 11.14 -4.24 -5.19
CA LYS A 178 9.74 -4.62 -5.35
C LYS A 178 9.52 -6.13 -5.33
N PHE A 179 8.35 -6.54 -4.86
CA PHE A 179 7.93 -7.93 -4.73
C PHE A 179 6.45 -8.09 -5.06
N VAL A 180 6.13 -9.08 -5.86
CA VAL A 180 4.73 -9.47 -6.13
C VAL A 180 4.36 -10.62 -5.22
N VAL A 181 3.24 -10.49 -4.52
CA VAL A 181 2.67 -11.58 -3.72
C VAL A 181 1.29 -11.94 -4.24
N ASP A 182 1.07 -13.23 -4.50
CA ASP A 182 -0.25 -13.74 -4.89
C ASP A 182 -1.15 -13.86 -3.64
N VAL A 183 -2.27 -13.13 -3.67
CA VAL A 183 -3.25 -13.10 -2.58
C VAL A 183 -4.55 -13.87 -2.91
N THR A 184 -4.53 -14.65 -3.98
CA THR A 184 -5.71 -15.36 -4.51
C THR A 184 -6.37 -16.28 -3.50
N ASP A 185 -5.59 -16.99 -2.69
CA ASP A 185 -6.07 -17.93 -1.66
C ASP A 185 -6.57 -17.26 -0.37
N ASN A 186 -6.34 -15.94 -0.21
CA ASN A 186 -6.65 -15.15 0.99
C ASN A 186 -6.01 -15.69 2.28
N ASN A 187 -4.91 -16.43 2.19
CA ASN A 187 -4.16 -16.91 3.34
C ASN A 187 -3.21 -15.81 3.84
N THR A 188 -3.72 -14.92 4.70
CA THR A 188 -2.96 -13.78 5.24
C THR A 188 -1.67 -14.23 5.93
N GLY A 189 -1.70 -15.34 6.69
CA GLY A 189 -0.51 -15.85 7.38
C GLY A 189 0.61 -16.26 6.40
N ARG A 190 0.27 -16.98 5.32
CA ARG A 190 1.19 -17.34 4.25
C ARG A 190 1.77 -16.10 3.56
N ILE A 191 0.90 -15.15 3.23
CA ILE A 191 1.28 -13.92 2.54
C ILE A 191 2.24 -13.10 3.40
N VAL A 192 1.92 -12.88 4.66
CA VAL A 192 2.77 -12.15 5.62
C VAL A 192 4.13 -12.83 5.76
N MET A 193 4.16 -14.16 5.85
CA MET A 193 5.41 -14.91 5.92
C MET A 193 6.28 -14.73 4.67
N GLN A 194 5.69 -14.77 3.47
CA GLN A 194 6.41 -14.54 2.22
C GLN A 194 7.01 -13.13 2.15
N ILE A 195 6.25 -12.12 2.54
CA ILE A 195 6.74 -10.73 2.58
C ILE A 195 7.87 -10.60 3.61
N ALA A 196 7.71 -11.18 4.81
CA ALA A 196 8.74 -11.14 5.86
C ALA A 196 10.05 -11.82 5.41
N ASN A 197 9.95 -12.98 4.75
CA ASN A 197 11.10 -13.68 4.19
C ASN A 197 11.82 -12.84 3.12
N TRP A 198 11.06 -12.21 2.23
CA TRP A 198 11.63 -11.35 1.21
C TRP A 198 12.30 -10.09 1.80
N LEU A 199 11.69 -9.44 2.78
CA LEU A 199 12.28 -8.29 3.47
C LEU A 199 13.59 -8.67 4.14
N GLU A 200 13.64 -9.82 4.84
CA GLU A 200 14.86 -10.32 5.48
C GLU A 200 15.96 -10.61 4.45
N ALA A 201 15.63 -11.34 3.38
CA ALA A 201 16.57 -11.71 2.31
C ALA A 201 17.15 -10.51 1.55
N THR A 202 16.41 -9.39 1.50
CA THR A 202 16.81 -8.17 0.77
C THR A 202 17.33 -7.04 1.66
N GLY A 203 17.57 -7.32 2.95
CA GLY A 203 18.00 -6.29 3.90
C GLY A 203 16.93 -5.24 4.23
N GLY A 204 15.68 -5.51 3.92
CA GLY A 204 14.56 -4.58 4.13
C GLY A 204 14.10 -4.41 5.59
N LEU A 205 14.73 -5.12 6.53
CA LEU A 205 14.43 -5.01 7.98
C LEU A 205 15.31 -4.00 8.69
N THR A 206 16.43 -3.60 8.08
CA THR A 206 17.40 -2.66 8.66
C THR A 206 17.67 -1.51 7.72
N ALA A 207 18.24 -0.39 8.19
CA ALA A 207 18.66 0.67 7.30
C ALA A 207 19.77 0.22 6.38
N LEU A 208 19.78 0.85 5.24
CA LEU A 208 20.98 1.02 4.45
C LEU A 208 21.82 2.09 5.18
N ASP A 209 23.04 1.73 5.58
CA ASP A 209 24.06 2.67 6.06
C ASP A 209 24.48 3.61 4.92
#